data_ed24ec9af5906e744376e41ba4568e84
#
_entry.id   ed24ec9af5906e744376e41ba4568e84
#
_cell.length_a   1.000
_cell.length_b   1.000
_cell.length_c   1.000
_cell.angle_alpha   90.00
_cell.angle_beta   90.00
_cell.angle_gamma   90.00
#
_symmetry.space_group_name_H-M   'P 1'
#
loop_
_entity.id
_entity.type
_entity.pdbx_description
1 polymer ?
#
loop_
_entity_poly.entity_id
_entity_poly.type
_entity_poly.pdbx_seq_one_letter_code
_entity_poly.pdbx_strand_id
1 'polypeptide(L)'
;MSTSWNAIGRPTIISEIVGQPKFTQDALEWSKKGVYPDALLFVGPSGVGKTTSARVLARYVMKHDMNAYESDFFECNASDERGIDFIRDNMKTYVTTAPLVGDRKVLLLDEADGLTGPAQDAARQIIENHVDNCLFILTANDISKIKPAIKSRCTVYNFKPVDLFAGSDHLYNVCEKAQVPSSVREAWREFFPRLVRQMDGDLRSCVNVLQALEQKDTALERALGDLGDISKAAMGAMTDDYMAMRLQFYQSLDKGSNKMAI
;
A
#
# COMPACT_ATOMS: atom_id res chain seq x y z
N MET A 1 -10.41 20.48 2.24
CA MET A 1 -9.48 19.48 2.82
C MET A 1 -8.69 18.87 1.66
N SER A 2 -7.38 18.97 1.66
CA SER A 2 -6.53 18.36 0.60
C SER A 2 -6.64 16.84 0.71
N THR A 3 -7.14 16.19 -0.34
CA THR A 3 -7.23 14.73 -0.39
C THR A 3 -5.81 14.17 -0.49
N SER A 4 -5.45 13.21 0.33
CA SER A 4 -4.12 12.57 0.28
C SER A 4 -3.89 11.89 -1.07
N TRP A 5 -2.75 12.17 -1.71
CA TRP A 5 -2.37 11.56 -2.98
C TRP A 5 -2.23 10.04 -2.88
N ASN A 6 -1.85 9.53 -1.70
CA ASN A 6 -1.88 8.10 -1.42
C ASN A 6 -3.30 7.50 -1.49
N ALA A 7 -4.33 8.26 -1.17
CA ALA A 7 -5.72 7.81 -1.32
C ALA A 7 -6.16 7.88 -2.78
N ILE A 8 -5.84 8.98 -3.48
CA ILE A 8 -6.16 9.17 -4.91
C ILE A 8 -5.47 8.12 -5.80
N GLY A 9 -4.20 7.84 -5.53
CA GLY A 9 -3.38 6.90 -6.31
C GLY A 9 -3.61 5.43 -5.98
N ARG A 10 -4.41 5.12 -4.94
CA ARG A 10 -4.61 3.73 -4.50
C ARG A 10 -5.34 2.92 -5.58
N PRO A 11 -4.79 1.77 -6.02
CA PRO A 11 -5.48 0.83 -6.89
C PRO A 11 -6.87 0.45 -6.38
N THR A 12 -7.83 0.37 -7.30
CA THR A 12 -9.21 -0.06 -7.03
C THR A 12 -9.56 -1.37 -7.73
N ILE A 13 -8.81 -1.73 -8.76
CA ILE A 13 -8.94 -2.97 -9.53
C ILE A 13 -7.60 -3.72 -9.58
N ILE A 14 -7.67 -5.04 -9.81
CA ILE A 14 -6.49 -5.92 -9.79
C ILE A 14 -5.44 -5.49 -10.82
N SER A 15 -5.85 -5.05 -12.02
CA SER A 15 -4.94 -4.61 -13.08
C SER A 15 -4.16 -3.33 -12.77
N GLU A 16 -4.58 -2.55 -11.79
CA GLU A 16 -3.85 -1.35 -11.31
C GLU A 16 -2.79 -1.68 -10.26
N ILE A 17 -2.72 -2.94 -9.76
CA ILE A 17 -1.71 -3.34 -8.78
C ILE A 17 -0.34 -3.39 -9.46
N VAL A 18 0.59 -2.59 -8.95
CA VAL A 18 1.91 -2.38 -9.55
C VAL A 18 2.96 -3.27 -8.91
N GLY A 19 3.88 -3.80 -9.72
CA GLY A 19 5.09 -4.48 -9.25
C GLY A 19 4.90 -5.90 -8.70
N GLN A 20 3.67 -6.47 -8.74
CA GLN A 20 3.36 -7.79 -8.17
C GLN A 20 2.73 -8.74 -9.20
N PRO A 21 3.42 -9.06 -10.32
CA PRO A 21 2.81 -9.74 -11.48
C PRO A 21 2.25 -11.12 -11.15
N LYS A 22 2.94 -11.90 -10.31
CA LYS A 22 2.44 -13.23 -9.92
C LYS A 22 1.14 -13.15 -9.16
N PHE A 23 1.06 -12.29 -8.14
CA PHE A 23 -0.18 -12.09 -7.39
C PHE A 23 -1.31 -11.57 -8.28
N THR A 24 -1.02 -10.59 -9.13
CA THR A 24 -2.01 -10.00 -10.05
C THR A 24 -2.58 -11.04 -11.01
N GLN A 25 -1.72 -11.90 -11.57
CA GLN A 25 -2.15 -12.99 -12.46
C GLN A 25 -3.05 -13.98 -11.73
N ASP A 26 -2.62 -14.48 -10.56
CA ASP A 26 -3.38 -15.45 -9.77
C ASP A 26 -4.72 -14.85 -9.31
N ALA A 27 -4.74 -13.60 -8.84
CA ALA A 27 -5.94 -12.90 -8.40
C ALA A 27 -6.96 -12.69 -9.54
N LEU A 28 -6.50 -12.39 -10.76
CA LEU A 28 -7.37 -12.33 -11.95
C LEU A 28 -7.94 -13.70 -12.30
N GLU A 29 -7.16 -14.77 -12.15
CA GLU A 29 -7.64 -16.12 -12.39
C GLU A 29 -8.70 -16.54 -11.36
N TRP A 30 -8.47 -16.25 -10.06
CA TRP A 30 -9.46 -16.50 -9.01
C TRP A 30 -10.75 -15.74 -9.23
N SER A 31 -10.65 -14.47 -9.62
CA SER A 31 -11.84 -13.64 -9.86
C SER A 31 -12.68 -14.14 -11.03
N LYS A 32 -12.04 -14.67 -12.08
CA LYS A 32 -12.74 -15.28 -13.22
C LYS A 32 -13.44 -16.60 -12.86
N LYS A 33 -12.80 -17.40 -12.01
CA LYS A 33 -13.32 -18.70 -11.57
C LYS A 33 -14.32 -18.57 -10.40
N GLY A 34 -14.33 -17.45 -9.69
CA GLY A 34 -15.07 -17.28 -8.44
C GLY A 34 -14.55 -18.16 -7.30
N VAL A 35 -13.31 -18.67 -7.40
CA VAL A 35 -12.70 -19.57 -6.41
C VAL A 35 -11.45 -18.93 -5.87
N TYR A 36 -11.41 -18.68 -4.59
CA TYR A 36 -10.32 -18.00 -3.89
C TYR A 36 -9.65 -18.94 -2.88
N PRO A 37 -8.35 -18.76 -2.58
CA PRO A 37 -7.69 -19.47 -1.50
C PRO A 37 -8.37 -19.23 -0.15
N ASP A 38 -8.16 -20.13 0.80
CA ASP A 38 -8.73 -20.01 2.14
C ASP A 38 -8.03 -18.95 2.98
N ALA A 39 -6.71 -18.91 2.89
CA ALA A 39 -5.90 -17.92 3.58
C ALA A 39 -4.69 -17.49 2.74
N LEU A 40 -4.39 -16.21 2.79
CA LEU A 40 -3.29 -15.55 2.09
C LEU A 40 -2.35 -14.88 3.10
N LEU A 41 -1.06 -14.93 2.84
CA LEU A 41 -0.05 -14.18 3.59
C LEU A 41 0.80 -13.36 2.63
N PHE A 42 0.66 -12.03 2.68
CA PHE A 42 1.45 -11.10 1.89
C PHE A 42 2.65 -10.62 2.71
N VAL A 43 3.85 -10.91 2.24
CA VAL A 43 5.09 -10.60 2.95
C VAL A 43 5.96 -9.68 2.10
N GLY A 44 6.58 -8.68 2.69
CA GLY A 44 7.50 -7.78 2.00
C GLY A 44 7.67 -6.45 2.72
N PRO A 45 8.56 -5.57 2.27
CA PRO A 45 8.82 -4.29 2.89
C PRO A 45 7.60 -3.38 2.92
N SER A 46 7.69 -2.25 3.63
CA SER A 46 6.63 -1.22 3.64
C SER A 46 6.43 -0.62 2.25
N GLY A 47 5.22 -0.08 1.98
CA GLY A 47 4.91 0.70 0.77
C GLY A 47 4.84 -0.05 -0.55
N VAL A 48 5.04 -1.38 -0.59
CA VAL A 48 5.00 -2.21 -1.82
C VAL A 48 3.59 -2.67 -2.23
N GLY A 49 2.55 -2.23 -1.52
CA GLY A 49 1.16 -2.46 -1.91
C GLY A 49 0.46 -3.66 -1.26
N LYS A 50 0.99 -4.31 -0.19
CA LYS A 50 0.37 -5.46 0.49
C LYS A 50 -1.08 -5.21 0.91
N THR A 51 -1.31 -4.23 1.78
CA THR A 51 -2.64 -3.85 2.29
C THR A 51 -3.57 -3.40 1.18
N THR A 52 -3.04 -2.66 0.20
CA THR A 52 -3.80 -2.22 -0.98
C THR A 52 -4.29 -3.41 -1.80
N SER A 53 -3.41 -4.38 -2.07
CA SER A 53 -3.75 -5.61 -2.81
C SER A 53 -4.79 -6.45 -2.08
N ALA A 54 -4.71 -6.53 -0.74
CA ALA A 54 -5.70 -7.19 0.09
C ALA A 54 -7.09 -6.55 -0.03
N ARG A 55 -7.16 -5.21 0.05
CA ARG A 55 -8.42 -4.46 -0.11
C ARG A 55 -9.01 -4.58 -1.51
N VAL A 56 -8.15 -4.56 -2.54
CA VAL A 56 -8.61 -4.79 -3.92
C VAL A 56 -9.17 -6.20 -4.05
N LEU A 57 -8.48 -7.23 -3.57
CA LEU A 57 -8.96 -8.61 -3.62
C LEU A 57 -10.29 -8.77 -2.89
N ALA A 58 -10.47 -8.16 -1.71
CA ALA A 58 -11.73 -8.18 -0.96
C ALA A 58 -12.90 -7.66 -1.80
N ARG A 59 -12.71 -6.58 -2.58
CA ARG A 59 -13.75 -6.06 -3.50
C ARG A 59 -14.15 -7.08 -4.55
N TYR A 60 -13.21 -7.85 -5.09
CA TYR A 60 -13.50 -8.90 -6.06
C TYR A 60 -14.22 -10.09 -5.43
N VAL A 61 -13.85 -10.52 -4.22
CA VAL A 61 -14.57 -11.55 -3.46
C VAL A 61 -16.02 -11.13 -3.24
N MET A 62 -16.26 -9.86 -2.97
CA MET A 62 -17.58 -9.26 -2.77
C MET A 62 -18.24 -8.80 -4.08
N LYS A 63 -17.75 -9.24 -5.24
CA LYS A 63 -18.30 -8.96 -6.57
C LYS A 63 -18.52 -7.45 -6.84
N HIS A 64 -17.69 -6.61 -6.26
CA HIS A 64 -17.78 -5.13 -6.29
C HIS A 64 -19.07 -4.55 -5.69
N ASP A 65 -19.81 -5.33 -4.91
CA ASP A 65 -20.94 -4.81 -4.13
C ASP A 65 -20.42 -4.01 -2.92
N MET A 66 -20.74 -2.72 -2.88
CA MET A 66 -20.27 -1.84 -1.80
C MET A 66 -20.95 -2.13 -0.47
N ASN A 67 -22.22 -2.59 -0.47
CA ASN A 67 -22.91 -2.98 0.75
C ASN A 67 -22.26 -4.24 1.35
N ALA A 68 -21.93 -5.23 0.50
CA ALA A 68 -21.16 -6.40 0.91
C ALA A 68 -19.77 -6.01 1.43
N TYR A 69 -19.08 -5.06 0.77
CA TYR A 69 -17.78 -4.60 1.21
C TYR A 69 -17.83 -3.90 2.57
N GLU A 70 -18.86 -3.11 2.85
CA GLU A 70 -19.02 -2.42 4.13
C GLU A 70 -19.43 -3.37 5.28
N SER A 71 -20.20 -4.41 4.99
CA SER A 71 -20.75 -5.33 6.00
C SER A 71 -19.89 -6.59 6.22
N ASP A 72 -19.28 -7.13 5.16
CA ASP A 72 -18.63 -8.44 5.14
C ASP A 72 -17.11 -8.36 4.93
N PHE A 73 -16.53 -7.15 4.97
CA PHE A 73 -15.08 -6.91 5.04
C PHE A 73 -14.70 -6.32 6.39
N PHE A 74 -13.81 -7.01 7.09
CA PHE A 74 -13.24 -6.53 8.35
C PHE A 74 -11.73 -6.38 8.24
N GLU A 75 -11.23 -5.19 8.54
CA GLU A 75 -9.81 -4.88 8.56
C GLU A 75 -9.38 -4.46 9.95
N CYS A 76 -8.30 -5.02 10.43
CA CYS A 76 -7.68 -4.63 11.69
C CYS A 76 -6.15 -4.62 11.57
N ASN A 77 -5.52 -3.75 12.34
CA ASN A 77 -4.06 -3.66 12.42
C ASN A 77 -3.57 -4.39 13.67
N ALA A 78 -2.80 -5.45 13.46
CA ALA A 78 -2.24 -6.25 14.55
C ALA A 78 -1.17 -5.51 15.37
N SER A 79 -0.60 -4.42 14.84
CA SER A 79 0.36 -3.59 15.57
C SER A 79 -0.30 -2.71 16.63
N ASP A 80 -1.55 -2.31 16.42
CA ASP A 80 -2.33 -1.52 17.37
C ASP A 80 -2.94 -2.40 18.45
N GLU A 81 -3.35 -3.62 18.07
CA GLU A 81 -4.08 -4.56 18.91
C GLU A 81 -3.38 -5.93 18.99
N ARG A 82 -2.25 -5.98 19.70
CA ARG A 82 -1.32 -7.13 19.72
C ARG A 82 -1.76 -8.30 20.60
N GLY A 83 -2.82 -8.11 21.39
CA GLY A 83 -3.23 -9.04 22.43
C GLY A 83 -4.05 -10.22 21.94
N ILE A 84 -4.00 -11.32 22.71
CA ILE A 84 -4.81 -12.51 22.47
C ILE A 84 -6.31 -12.25 22.62
N ASP A 85 -6.68 -11.31 23.50
CA ASP A 85 -8.09 -10.99 23.78
C ASP A 85 -8.74 -10.32 22.56
N PHE A 86 -8.02 -9.41 21.86
CA PHE A 86 -8.48 -8.85 20.60
C PHE A 86 -8.82 -9.93 19.55
N ILE A 87 -7.91 -10.91 19.40
CA ILE A 87 -8.11 -12.03 18.44
C ILE A 87 -9.34 -12.84 18.84
N ARG A 88 -9.51 -13.14 20.14
CA ARG A 88 -10.64 -13.94 20.62
C ARG A 88 -11.97 -13.21 20.51
N ASP A 89 -12.00 -11.95 20.86
CA ASP A 89 -13.25 -11.20 20.99
C ASP A 89 -13.70 -10.63 19.64
N ASN A 90 -12.79 -9.99 18.91
CA ASN A 90 -13.17 -9.33 17.66
C ASN A 90 -13.11 -10.26 16.44
N MET A 91 -11.96 -10.92 16.19
CA MET A 91 -11.85 -11.80 15.02
C MET A 91 -12.81 -12.97 15.10
N LYS A 92 -12.85 -13.68 16.25
CA LYS A 92 -13.72 -14.83 16.42
C LYS A 92 -15.19 -14.47 16.25
N THR A 93 -15.64 -13.39 16.90
CA THR A 93 -17.03 -12.91 16.77
C THR A 93 -17.38 -12.62 15.30
N TYR A 94 -16.48 -11.94 14.60
CA TYR A 94 -16.70 -11.63 13.18
C TYR A 94 -16.85 -12.88 12.32
N VAL A 95 -15.94 -13.86 12.43
CA VAL A 95 -15.93 -15.03 11.54
C VAL A 95 -17.00 -16.09 11.87
N THR A 96 -17.54 -16.08 13.10
CA THR A 96 -18.59 -17.02 13.51
C THR A 96 -19.98 -16.65 12.98
N THR A 97 -20.20 -15.41 12.59
CA THR A 97 -21.46 -14.96 11.99
C THR A 97 -21.44 -15.19 10.48
N ALA A 98 -22.60 -15.53 9.90
CA ALA A 98 -22.73 -15.65 8.45
C ALA A 98 -22.48 -14.30 7.75
N PRO A 99 -22.08 -14.31 6.46
CA PRO A 99 -22.10 -13.10 5.65
C PRO A 99 -23.48 -12.44 5.65
N LEU A 100 -23.53 -11.11 5.67
CA LEU A 100 -24.79 -10.36 5.68
C LEU A 100 -25.33 -10.12 4.26
N VAL A 101 -24.47 -9.88 3.31
CA VAL A 101 -24.80 -9.52 1.93
C VAL A 101 -24.07 -10.41 0.92
N GLY A 102 -22.77 -10.64 1.12
CA GLY A 102 -21.94 -11.43 0.23
C GLY A 102 -22.08 -12.95 0.43
N ASP A 103 -21.36 -13.72 -0.39
CA ASP A 103 -21.31 -15.19 -0.28
C ASP A 103 -20.27 -15.64 0.76
N ARG A 104 -19.28 -14.79 1.05
CA ARG A 104 -18.15 -15.08 1.95
C ARG A 104 -17.63 -13.80 2.56
N LYS A 105 -17.25 -13.85 3.83
CA LYS A 105 -16.57 -12.74 4.52
C LYS A 105 -15.10 -12.65 4.11
N VAL A 106 -14.51 -11.48 4.30
CA VAL A 106 -13.06 -11.28 4.20
C VAL A 106 -12.55 -10.61 5.46
N LEU A 107 -11.52 -11.19 6.06
CA LEU A 107 -10.81 -10.62 7.19
C LEU A 107 -9.38 -10.30 6.80
N LEU A 108 -9.03 -9.02 6.87
CA LEU A 108 -7.67 -8.52 6.69
C LEU A 108 -7.03 -8.24 8.06
N LEU A 109 -5.97 -8.99 8.37
CA LEU A 109 -5.11 -8.75 9.51
C LEU A 109 -3.81 -8.10 9.02
N ASP A 110 -3.76 -6.78 9.11
CA ASP A 110 -2.60 -6.01 8.67
C ASP A 110 -1.51 -6.05 9.74
N GLU A 111 -0.24 -6.11 9.30
CA GLU A 111 0.95 -6.18 10.18
C GLU A 111 0.92 -7.34 11.20
N ALA A 112 0.51 -8.54 10.75
CA ALA A 112 0.37 -9.73 11.59
C ALA A 112 1.67 -10.13 12.32
N ASP A 113 2.82 -9.68 11.83
CA ASP A 113 4.11 -9.81 12.50
C ASP A 113 4.23 -8.97 13.80
N GLY A 114 3.27 -8.09 14.08
CA GLY A 114 3.10 -7.40 15.35
C GLY A 114 2.41 -8.21 16.46
N LEU A 115 1.72 -9.32 16.12
CA LEU A 115 1.03 -10.15 17.09
C LEU A 115 1.98 -10.85 18.06
N THR A 116 1.56 -10.94 19.33
CA THR A 116 2.23 -11.79 20.31
C THR A 116 2.13 -13.28 19.95
N GLY A 117 3.05 -14.11 20.46
CA GLY A 117 3.04 -15.55 20.19
C GLY A 117 1.70 -16.25 20.52
N PRO A 118 1.08 -16.00 21.69
CA PRO A 118 -0.23 -16.54 22.03
C PRO A 118 -1.35 -16.03 21.12
N ALA A 119 -1.30 -14.76 20.66
CA ALA A 119 -2.26 -14.20 19.73
C ALA A 119 -2.16 -14.87 18.34
N GLN A 120 -0.95 -15.16 17.87
CA GLN A 120 -0.74 -15.92 16.64
C GLN A 120 -1.30 -17.36 16.73
N ASP A 121 -1.19 -18.03 17.89
CA ASP A 121 -1.77 -19.37 18.09
C ASP A 121 -3.30 -19.32 18.05
N ALA A 122 -3.91 -18.28 18.65
CA ALA A 122 -5.35 -18.07 18.59
C ALA A 122 -5.82 -17.75 17.17
N ALA A 123 -5.12 -16.86 16.45
CA ALA A 123 -5.42 -16.54 15.04
C ALA A 123 -5.34 -17.79 14.14
N ARG A 124 -4.32 -18.65 14.36
CA ARG A 124 -4.20 -19.93 13.64
C ARG A 124 -5.44 -20.80 13.84
N GLN A 125 -5.91 -20.97 15.07
CA GLN A 125 -7.10 -21.76 15.37
C GLN A 125 -8.37 -21.20 14.71
N ILE A 126 -8.50 -19.88 14.68
CA ILE A 126 -9.63 -19.22 14.02
C ILE A 126 -9.58 -19.46 12.51
N ILE A 127 -8.41 -19.32 11.87
CA ILE A 127 -8.23 -19.60 10.44
C ILE A 127 -8.63 -21.04 10.14
N GLU A 128 -8.10 -22.04 10.88
CA GLU A 128 -8.40 -23.46 10.66
C GLU A 128 -9.89 -23.80 10.74
N ASN A 129 -10.62 -23.14 11.63
CA ASN A 129 -12.00 -23.50 11.91
C ASN A 129 -13.03 -22.71 11.07
N HIS A 130 -12.63 -21.66 10.34
CA HIS A 130 -13.58 -20.75 9.69
C HIS A 130 -13.27 -20.45 8.22
N VAL A 131 -12.44 -21.24 7.55
CA VAL A 131 -12.08 -21.06 6.13
C VAL A 131 -13.29 -21.20 5.21
N ASP A 132 -14.31 -21.95 5.57
CA ASP A 132 -15.52 -22.11 4.76
C ASP A 132 -16.33 -20.80 4.67
N ASN A 133 -16.32 -20.00 5.72
CA ASN A 133 -17.12 -18.77 5.83
C ASN A 133 -16.33 -17.49 5.56
N CYS A 134 -14.99 -17.54 5.69
CA CYS A 134 -14.16 -16.37 5.64
C CYS A 134 -12.87 -16.60 4.85
N LEU A 135 -12.53 -15.69 3.95
CA LEU A 135 -11.19 -15.56 3.38
C LEU A 135 -10.32 -14.76 4.36
N PHE A 136 -9.21 -15.33 4.76
CA PHE A 136 -8.24 -14.65 5.61
C PHE A 136 -7.10 -14.06 4.77
N ILE A 137 -6.80 -12.79 4.96
CA ILE A 137 -5.65 -12.14 4.33
C ILE A 137 -4.79 -11.56 5.46
N LEU A 138 -3.56 -12.01 5.56
CA LEU A 138 -2.59 -11.50 6.51
C LEU A 138 -1.52 -10.72 5.75
N THR A 139 -1.04 -9.62 6.31
CA THR A 139 0.17 -8.96 5.81
C THR A 139 1.26 -9.01 6.88
N ALA A 140 2.51 -9.01 6.45
CA ALA A 140 3.67 -8.95 7.34
C ALA A 140 4.84 -8.24 6.64
N ASN A 141 5.61 -7.49 7.42
CA ASN A 141 6.85 -6.92 6.94
C ASN A 141 8.00 -7.93 7.07
N ASP A 142 7.98 -8.74 8.11
CA ASP A 142 8.99 -9.73 8.43
C ASP A 142 8.38 -11.13 8.62
N ILE A 143 8.60 -12.02 7.63
CA ILE A 143 8.12 -13.40 7.67
C ILE A 143 8.73 -14.21 8.84
N SER A 144 9.90 -13.83 9.35
CA SER A 144 10.56 -14.55 10.44
C SER A 144 9.77 -14.48 11.74
N LYS A 145 8.99 -13.40 11.94
CA LYS A 145 8.13 -13.18 13.10
C LYS A 145 6.80 -13.93 13.04
N ILE A 146 6.43 -14.48 11.88
CA ILE A 146 5.22 -15.28 11.72
C ILE A 146 5.52 -16.74 12.02
N LYS A 147 4.73 -17.35 12.92
CA LYS A 147 4.89 -18.75 13.30
C LYS A 147 4.76 -19.71 12.11
N PRO A 148 5.56 -20.79 12.03
CA PRO A 148 5.46 -21.79 10.97
C PRO A 148 4.05 -22.36 10.80
N ALA A 149 3.32 -22.49 11.89
CA ALA A 149 1.95 -23.00 11.89
C ALA A 149 0.93 -22.12 11.15
N ILE A 150 1.11 -20.79 11.11
CA ILE A 150 0.32 -19.89 10.29
C ILE A 150 0.77 -19.98 8.82
N LYS A 151 2.10 -19.93 8.60
CA LYS A 151 2.67 -20.00 7.24
C LYS A 151 2.23 -21.24 6.46
N SER A 152 2.14 -22.39 7.12
CA SER A 152 1.72 -23.65 6.49
C SER A 152 0.25 -23.69 6.07
N ARG A 153 -0.57 -22.75 6.54
CA ARG A 153 -2.00 -22.65 6.22
C ARG A 153 -2.33 -21.56 5.22
N CYS A 154 -1.37 -20.73 4.91
CA CYS A 154 -1.53 -19.62 4.00
C CYS A 154 -0.82 -19.87 2.67
N THR A 155 -1.44 -19.45 1.57
CA THR A 155 -0.69 -19.24 0.32
C THR A 155 0.13 -17.97 0.47
N VAL A 156 1.47 -18.11 0.44
CA VAL A 156 2.40 -17.02 0.71
C VAL A 156 2.78 -16.30 -0.58
N TYR A 157 2.62 -14.98 -0.60
CA TYR A 157 3.09 -14.09 -1.67
C TYR A 157 4.18 -13.17 -1.13
N ASN A 158 5.37 -13.25 -1.76
CA ASN A 158 6.46 -12.35 -1.45
C ASN A 158 6.35 -11.10 -2.34
N PHE A 159 5.87 -10.01 -1.75
CA PHE A 159 5.79 -8.70 -2.37
C PHE A 159 7.18 -8.08 -2.43
N LYS A 160 7.62 -7.75 -3.62
CA LYS A 160 8.93 -7.16 -3.86
C LYS A 160 8.83 -5.64 -3.97
N PRO A 161 9.95 -4.92 -3.73
CA PRO A 161 10.06 -3.52 -4.12
C PRO A 161 9.64 -3.34 -5.58
N VAL A 162 8.93 -2.24 -5.84
CA VAL A 162 8.43 -1.99 -7.19
C VAL A 162 9.59 -1.57 -8.08
N ASP A 163 9.66 -2.13 -9.29
CA ASP A 163 10.69 -1.78 -10.26
C ASP A 163 10.55 -0.33 -10.78
N LEU A 164 11.64 0.19 -11.37
CA LEU A 164 11.74 1.58 -11.76
C LEU A 164 10.70 2.00 -12.80
N PHE A 165 10.38 1.12 -13.75
CA PHE A 165 9.45 1.46 -14.84
C PHE A 165 8.01 1.47 -14.33
N ALA A 166 7.59 0.36 -13.72
CA ALA A 166 6.25 0.24 -13.16
C ALA A 166 5.99 1.29 -12.07
N GLY A 167 6.99 1.59 -11.25
CA GLY A 167 6.92 2.65 -10.24
C GLY A 167 6.78 4.04 -10.86
N SER A 168 7.54 4.35 -11.90
CA SER A 168 7.46 5.65 -12.59
C SER A 168 6.11 5.86 -13.27
N ASP A 169 5.58 4.84 -13.94
CA ASP A 169 4.26 4.90 -14.56
C ASP A 169 3.16 5.11 -13.51
N HIS A 170 3.27 4.43 -12.36
CA HIS A 170 2.35 4.63 -11.25
C HIS A 170 2.40 6.08 -10.73
N LEU A 171 3.59 6.64 -10.51
CA LEU A 171 3.74 8.01 -10.03
C LEU A 171 3.19 9.03 -11.04
N TYR A 172 3.40 8.81 -12.33
CA TYR A 172 2.80 9.64 -13.38
C TYR A 172 1.27 9.62 -13.31
N ASN A 173 0.67 8.44 -13.18
CA ASN A 173 -0.78 8.26 -13.06
C ASN A 173 -1.34 8.89 -11.77
N VAL A 174 -0.61 8.81 -10.65
CA VAL A 174 -0.99 9.48 -9.39
C VAL A 174 -1.02 10.98 -9.58
N CYS A 175 0.02 11.58 -10.20
CA CYS A 175 0.07 13.00 -10.50
C CYS A 175 -1.08 13.43 -11.44
N GLU A 176 -1.44 12.57 -12.40
CA GLU A 176 -2.59 12.83 -13.29
C GLU A 176 -3.91 12.84 -12.53
N LYS A 177 -4.17 11.80 -11.73
CA LYS A 177 -5.36 11.71 -10.86
C LYS A 177 -5.44 12.87 -9.86
N ALA A 178 -4.28 13.36 -9.39
CA ALA A 178 -4.17 14.53 -8.52
C ALA A 178 -4.27 15.87 -9.26
N GLN A 179 -4.51 15.86 -10.58
CA GLN A 179 -4.67 17.03 -11.43
C GLN A 179 -3.43 17.94 -11.53
N VAL A 180 -2.24 17.36 -11.33
CA VAL A 180 -0.98 18.08 -11.60
C VAL A 180 -0.92 18.47 -13.09
N PRO A 181 -0.56 19.72 -13.43
CA PRO A 181 -0.48 20.17 -14.81
C PRO A 181 0.43 19.27 -15.67
N SER A 182 0.06 19.03 -16.92
CA SER A 182 0.80 18.14 -17.84
C SER A 182 2.26 18.59 -18.03
N SER A 183 2.49 19.90 -18.10
CA SER A 183 3.86 20.45 -18.20
C SER A 183 4.74 20.08 -17.03
N VAL A 184 4.18 20.08 -15.81
CA VAL A 184 4.89 19.69 -14.59
C VAL A 184 5.12 18.17 -14.58
N ARG A 185 4.11 17.37 -14.94
CA ARG A 185 4.24 15.91 -15.02
C ARG A 185 5.34 15.48 -16.00
N GLU A 186 5.40 16.12 -17.17
CA GLU A 186 6.45 15.83 -18.16
C GLU A 186 7.85 16.25 -17.65
N ALA A 187 7.95 17.38 -16.96
CA ALA A 187 9.22 17.80 -16.35
C ALA A 187 9.67 16.81 -15.24
N TRP A 188 8.73 16.21 -14.52
CA TRP A 188 9.03 15.22 -13.46
C TRP A 188 9.30 13.81 -14.02
N ARG A 189 9.06 13.53 -15.29
CA ARG A 189 9.20 12.19 -15.88
C ARG A 189 10.62 11.61 -15.72
N GLU A 190 11.65 12.43 -15.86
CA GLU A 190 13.04 11.99 -15.62
C GLU A 190 13.37 11.81 -14.12
N PHE A 191 12.60 12.45 -13.26
CA PHE A 191 12.78 12.38 -11.81
C PHE A 191 12.17 11.09 -11.22
N PHE A 192 11.05 10.60 -11.71
CA PHE A 192 10.36 9.44 -11.16
C PHE A 192 11.26 8.20 -11.00
N PRO A 193 12.06 7.77 -12.00
CA PRO A 193 12.92 6.59 -11.82
C PRO A 193 13.97 6.78 -10.72
N ARG A 194 14.48 7.99 -10.56
CA ARG A 194 15.45 8.32 -9.49
C ARG A 194 14.78 8.25 -8.12
N LEU A 195 13.57 8.80 -8.00
CA LEU A 195 12.78 8.77 -6.78
C LEU A 195 12.44 7.33 -6.38
N VAL A 196 11.95 6.51 -7.31
CA VAL A 196 11.64 5.10 -7.05
C VAL A 196 12.88 4.33 -6.60
N ARG A 197 14.03 4.57 -7.22
CA ARG A 197 15.31 3.95 -6.83
C ARG A 197 15.72 4.36 -5.42
N GLN A 198 15.64 5.65 -5.09
CA GLN A 198 16.07 6.15 -3.80
C GLN A 198 15.17 5.70 -2.65
N MET A 199 13.88 5.46 -2.94
CA MET A 199 12.92 4.95 -1.97
C MET A 199 12.83 3.42 -1.99
N ASP A 200 13.80 2.72 -2.61
CA ASP A 200 13.83 1.25 -2.70
C ASP A 200 12.49 0.64 -3.15
N GLY A 201 11.77 1.31 -4.07
CA GLY A 201 10.47 0.87 -4.57
C GLY A 201 9.30 1.02 -3.59
N ASP A 202 9.47 1.78 -2.49
CA ASP A 202 8.36 2.19 -1.60
C ASP A 202 7.53 3.29 -2.27
N LEU A 203 6.45 2.89 -2.94
CA LEU A 203 5.58 3.84 -3.64
C LEU A 203 4.84 4.81 -2.71
N ARG A 204 4.56 4.41 -1.46
CA ARG A 204 3.92 5.30 -0.48
C ARG A 204 4.83 6.49 -0.17
N SER A 205 6.09 6.22 0.08
CA SER A 205 7.10 7.27 0.32
C SER A 205 7.32 8.14 -0.91
N CYS A 206 7.37 7.55 -2.12
CA CYS A 206 7.44 8.31 -3.37
C CYS A 206 6.28 9.29 -3.53
N VAL A 207 5.05 8.83 -3.32
CA VAL A 207 3.84 9.67 -3.46
C VAL A 207 3.82 10.78 -2.42
N ASN A 208 4.25 10.52 -1.17
CA ASN A 208 4.36 11.55 -0.14
C ASN A 208 5.34 12.67 -0.54
N VAL A 209 6.46 12.29 -1.15
CA VAL A 209 7.44 13.25 -1.65
C VAL A 209 6.84 14.12 -2.75
N LEU A 210 6.16 13.52 -3.73
CA LEU A 210 5.53 14.27 -4.84
C LEU A 210 4.45 15.22 -4.33
N GLN A 211 3.60 14.77 -3.41
CA GLN A 211 2.58 15.62 -2.79
C GLN A 211 3.19 16.78 -2.04
N ALA A 212 4.29 16.56 -1.31
CA ALA A 212 5.00 17.62 -0.61
C ALA A 212 5.66 18.63 -1.57
N LEU A 213 6.16 18.16 -2.72
CA LEU A 213 6.74 19.01 -3.76
C LEU A 213 5.66 19.91 -4.39
N GLU A 214 4.51 19.35 -4.76
CA GLU A 214 3.41 20.11 -5.37
C GLU A 214 2.86 21.17 -4.42
N GLN A 215 2.61 20.83 -3.16
CA GLN A 215 2.10 21.80 -2.17
C GLN A 215 3.05 22.96 -1.87
N LYS A 216 4.33 22.85 -2.22
CA LYS A 216 5.35 23.88 -2.02
C LYS A 216 5.65 24.72 -3.25
N ASP A 217 5.15 24.37 -4.42
CA ASP A 217 5.39 25.14 -5.65
C ASP A 217 4.81 26.57 -5.60
N THR A 218 3.80 26.82 -4.78
CA THR A 218 3.32 28.18 -4.47
C THR A 218 4.14 28.91 -3.40
N ALA A 219 5.09 28.21 -2.75
CA ALA A 219 5.93 28.71 -1.67
C ALA A 219 7.43 28.63 -2.01
N LEU A 220 7.78 28.38 -3.27
CA LEU A 220 9.15 28.11 -3.73
C LEU A 220 10.16 29.23 -3.34
N GLU A 221 9.75 30.47 -3.41
CA GLU A 221 10.60 31.63 -3.03
C GLU A 221 10.86 31.70 -1.50
N ARG A 222 9.94 31.22 -0.68
CA ARG A 222 10.12 31.17 0.78
C ARG A 222 10.92 29.92 1.21
N ALA A 223 10.78 28.79 0.51
CA ALA A 223 11.41 27.53 0.90
C ALA A 223 12.92 27.48 0.65
N LEU A 224 13.46 28.33 -0.20
CA LEU A 224 14.92 28.47 -0.39
C LEU A 224 15.60 29.18 0.80
N GLY A 225 14.84 29.97 1.60
CA GLY A 225 15.33 30.62 2.83
C GLY A 225 15.23 29.74 4.09
N ASP A 226 14.22 28.83 4.17
CA ASP A 226 13.87 28.07 5.39
C ASP A 226 14.21 26.58 5.34
N LEU A 227 15.10 26.16 4.44
CA LEU A 227 15.46 24.74 4.23
C LEU A 227 16.02 24.01 5.47
N GLY A 228 16.38 24.74 6.54
CA GLY A 228 16.91 24.16 7.79
C GLY A 228 15.86 23.51 8.70
N ASP A 229 14.67 24.09 8.82
CA ASP A 229 13.71 23.70 9.87
C ASP A 229 12.56 22.81 9.40
N ILE A 230 12.16 22.90 8.14
CA ILE A 230 11.03 22.11 7.60
C ILE A 230 11.43 20.65 7.30
N SER A 231 12.73 20.39 7.06
CA SER A 231 13.25 19.05 6.77
C SER A 231 13.18 18.10 7.96
N LYS A 232 13.31 18.60 9.19
CA LYS A 232 13.31 17.78 10.40
C LYS A 232 11.91 17.30 10.83
N ALA A 233 10.89 18.09 10.60
CA ALA A 233 9.52 17.77 11.05
C ALA A 233 8.74 16.88 10.07
N ALA A 234 8.99 16.98 8.76
CA ALA A 234 8.29 16.20 7.73
C ALA A 234 9.08 14.97 7.23
N MET A 235 10.33 14.86 7.60
CA MET A 235 11.30 13.93 7.01
C MET A 235 12.12 13.16 8.04
N GLY A 236 11.55 12.69 9.12
CA GLY A 236 12.22 11.96 10.20
C GLY A 236 13.12 10.78 9.80
N ALA A 237 13.38 10.57 8.52
CA ALA A 237 14.24 9.51 7.98
C ALA A 237 14.88 9.82 6.61
N MET A 238 14.95 11.07 6.15
CA MET A 238 15.54 11.34 4.82
C MET A 238 17.01 11.73 4.92
N THR A 239 17.85 11.05 4.11
CA THR A 239 19.32 11.24 4.05
C THR A 239 19.73 12.53 3.34
N ASP A 240 20.96 13.02 3.61
CA ASP A 240 21.56 14.17 2.95
C ASP A 240 21.58 14.07 1.42
N ASP A 241 21.70 12.86 0.86
CA ASP A 241 21.62 12.59 -0.59
C ASP A 241 20.27 12.95 -1.20
N TYR A 242 19.16 12.79 -0.45
CA TYR A 242 17.84 13.20 -0.90
C TYR A 242 17.74 14.73 -1.01
N MET A 243 18.30 15.45 -0.07
CA MET A 243 18.32 16.93 -0.09
C MET A 243 19.16 17.45 -1.26
N ALA A 244 20.30 16.80 -1.54
CA ALA A 244 21.15 17.16 -2.69
C ALA A 244 20.43 16.90 -4.03
N MET A 245 19.72 15.74 -4.14
CA MET A 245 18.94 15.39 -5.32
C MET A 245 17.75 16.34 -5.54
N ARG A 246 17.09 16.75 -4.46
CA ARG A 246 16.01 17.74 -4.48
C ARG A 246 16.51 19.09 -4.97
N LEU A 247 17.65 19.55 -4.49
CA LEU A 247 18.26 20.81 -4.93
C LEU A 247 18.64 20.77 -6.42
N GLN A 248 19.22 19.65 -6.88
CA GLN A 248 19.54 19.45 -8.29
C GLN A 248 18.30 19.44 -9.18
N PHE A 249 17.19 18.85 -8.71
CA PHE A 249 15.93 18.83 -9.42
C PHE A 249 15.37 20.25 -9.62
N TYR A 250 15.31 21.06 -8.56
CA TYR A 250 14.87 22.45 -8.67
C TYR A 250 15.76 23.30 -9.58
N GLN A 251 17.07 23.11 -9.50
CA GLN A 251 18.02 23.78 -10.39
C GLN A 251 17.86 23.36 -11.86
N SER A 252 17.39 22.14 -12.12
CA SER A 252 17.11 21.67 -13.49
C SER A 252 15.83 22.26 -14.05
N LEU A 253 14.80 22.48 -13.23
CA LEU A 253 13.56 23.15 -13.62
C LEU A 253 13.79 24.61 -13.97
N ASP A 254 14.59 25.32 -13.17
CA ASP A 254 14.93 26.74 -13.38
C ASP A 254 15.71 26.94 -14.69
N LYS A 255 16.62 26.02 -15.03
CA LYS A 255 17.36 26.02 -16.31
C LYS A 255 16.47 25.66 -17.52
N GLY A 256 15.38 24.90 -17.30
CA GLY A 256 14.41 24.56 -18.36
C GLY A 256 13.50 25.73 -18.73
N SER A 257 13.08 26.51 -17.74
CA SER A 257 12.20 27.68 -17.92
C SER A 257 12.89 28.80 -18.72
N ASN A 258 14.21 28.95 -18.62
CA ASN A 258 14.97 29.95 -19.37
C ASN A 258 15.26 29.58 -20.83
N LYS A 259 14.95 28.36 -21.28
CA LYS A 259 15.12 27.95 -22.69
C LYS A 259 13.86 28.13 -23.55
N MET A 260 12.72 28.49 -22.97
CA MET A 260 11.49 28.79 -23.71
C MET A 260 11.21 30.29 -23.89
N ALA A 261 12.14 31.16 -23.54
CA ALA A 261 12.05 32.61 -23.65
C ALA A 261 13.09 33.18 -24.63
N ILE A 262 13.29 32.53 -25.81
CA ILE A 262 13.96 33.14 -27.01
C ILE A 262 13.17 32.73 -28.24
#